data_cb2a6ae046ba9d2141f08d1026816b32
#
_entry.id   cb2a6ae046ba9d2141f08d1026816b32
#
_cell.length_a   1.000
_cell.length_b   1.000
_cell.length_c   1.000
_cell.angle_alpha   90.00
_cell.angle_beta   90.00
_cell.angle_gamma   90.00
#
_symmetry.space_group_name_H-M   'P 1'
#
loop_
_entity.id
_entity.type
_entity.pdbx_description
1 polymer ?
#
loop_
_entity_poly.entity_id
_entity_poly.type
_entity_poly.pdbx_seq_one_letter_code
_entity_poly.pdbx_strand_id
1 'polypeptide(L)'
;MSQIQAILLDKDDTLIDLAAFWEAPVRHMARQIAAQLGLAGDAPLLRELQLAAGILDGTVLPAGPVAAGTNQDIARAWAKVLAARGLTLPISEAALAEAIQQACLLYGQIHPRGDFATVLHTCRNRHIPLGVATSDSYQATLHCLQTLGMDDCFDLVLTADRVAHAKPHPEMAQIFSAHCGVPLAAIAMVGDTANDMRFAYNSGMIGILYQPEASDLPLPEGARYCIRTPAQLLELL
;
A
#
# COMPACT_ATOMS: atom_id res chain seq x y z
N MET A 1 25.88 -7.17 -18.60
CA MET A 1 24.88 -6.09 -18.53
C MET A 1 23.86 -6.52 -17.51
N SER A 2 23.41 -5.62 -16.62
CA SER A 2 22.35 -5.93 -15.65
C SER A 2 21.09 -6.37 -16.40
N GLN A 3 20.36 -7.34 -15.83
CA GLN A 3 19.10 -7.81 -16.39
C GLN A 3 17.97 -6.78 -16.18
N ILE A 4 18.07 -5.93 -15.14
CA ILE A 4 17.10 -4.91 -14.79
C ILE A 4 17.52 -3.60 -15.42
N GLN A 5 16.63 -3.00 -16.22
CA GLN A 5 16.83 -1.74 -16.94
C GLN A 5 15.83 -0.65 -16.55
N ALA A 6 14.73 -0.99 -15.87
CA ALA A 6 13.75 -0.08 -15.33
C ALA A 6 13.07 -0.70 -14.10
N ILE A 7 12.47 0.14 -13.24
CA ILE A 7 11.87 -0.30 -11.98
C ILE A 7 10.48 0.30 -11.85
N LEU A 8 9.49 -0.56 -11.59
CA LEU A 8 8.18 -0.19 -11.03
C LEU A 8 8.17 -0.51 -9.54
N LEU A 9 7.72 0.44 -8.74
CA LEU A 9 7.56 0.25 -7.28
C LEU A 9 6.08 0.33 -6.90
N ASP A 10 5.66 -0.54 -6.01
CA ASP A 10 4.44 -0.32 -5.26
C ASP A 10 4.61 0.83 -4.26
N LYS A 11 3.49 1.35 -3.71
CA LYS A 11 3.50 2.47 -2.76
C LYS A 11 3.35 1.99 -1.31
N ASP A 12 2.23 1.32 -1.02
CA ASP A 12 1.83 0.99 0.35
C ASP A 12 2.65 -0.17 0.90
N ASP A 13 3.21 -0.04 2.09
CA ASP A 13 4.20 -0.95 2.71
C ASP A 13 5.48 -1.23 1.89
N THR A 14 5.63 -0.52 0.76
CA THR A 14 6.88 -0.49 -0.02
C THR A 14 7.59 0.85 0.14
N LEU A 15 7.01 1.95 -0.34
CA LEU A 15 7.56 3.30 -0.19
C LEU A 15 7.13 3.97 1.11
N ILE A 16 5.90 3.75 1.56
CA ILE A 16 5.34 4.30 2.79
C ILE A 16 5.00 3.21 3.80
N ASP A 17 5.11 3.55 5.07
CA ASP A 17 4.69 2.71 6.19
C ASP A 17 3.16 2.79 6.34
N LEU A 18 2.49 1.74 5.89
CA LEU A 18 1.02 1.66 5.90
C LEU A 18 0.46 1.63 7.32
N ALA A 19 1.16 0.98 8.25
CA ALA A 19 0.74 0.93 9.65
C ALA A 19 0.79 2.32 10.29
N ALA A 20 1.86 3.05 10.11
CA ALA A 20 2.00 4.42 10.61
C ALA A 20 0.93 5.35 10.02
N PHE A 21 0.60 5.17 8.73
CA PHE A 21 -0.44 5.96 8.07
C PHE A 21 -1.83 5.69 8.67
N TRP A 22 -2.20 4.42 8.88
CA TRP A 22 -3.57 4.05 9.26
C TRP A 22 -3.85 3.99 10.76
N GLU A 23 -2.83 3.85 11.62
CA GLU A 23 -3.05 3.66 13.06
C GLU A 23 -3.85 4.78 13.71
N ALA A 24 -3.46 6.04 13.47
CA ALA A 24 -4.12 7.19 14.07
C ALA A 24 -5.55 7.42 13.52
N PRO A 25 -5.81 7.40 12.20
CA PRO A 25 -7.15 7.47 11.63
C PRO A 25 -8.11 6.40 12.17
N VAL A 26 -7.71 5.13 12.13
CA VAL A 26 -8.54 4.02 12.59
C VAL A 26 -8.83 4.15 14.08
N ARG A 27 -7.83 4.45 14.91
CA ARG A 27 -8.00 4.65 16.35
C ARG A 27 -8.90 5.85 16.65
N HIS A 28 -8.77 6.96 15.92
CA HIS A 28 -9.61 8.13 16.07
C HIS A 28 -11.08 7.79 15.76
N MET A 29 -11.35 7.19 14.62
CA MET A 29 -12.70 6.85 14.19
C MET A 29 -13.35 5.80 15.09
N ALA A 30 -12.61 4.78 15.54
CA ALA A 30 -13.12 3.81 16.50
C ALA A 30 -13.58 4.48 17.81
N ARG A 31 -12.78 5.44 18.34
CA ARG A 31 -13.16 6.22 19.52
C ARG A 31 -14.40 7.09 19.28
N GLN A 32 -14.53 7.70 18.11
CA GLN A 32 -15.72 8.51 17.77
C GLN A 32 -16.99 7.66 17.74
N ILE A 33 -16.95 6.49 17.10
CA ILE A 33 -18.08 5.56 17.07
C ILE A 33 -18.42 5.06 18.48
N ALA A 34 -17.44 4.64 19.26
CA ALA A 34 -17.66 4.21 20.64
C ALA A 34 -18.26 5.32 21.51
N ALA A 35 -17.80 6.56 21.35
CA ALA A 35 -18.35 7.72 22.09
C ALA A 35 -19.82 8.01 21.72
N GLN A 36 -20.19 7.95 20.44
CA GLN A 36 -21.58 8.13 19.99
C GLN A 36 -22.51 7.03 20.52
N LEU A 37 -21.99 5.85 20.81
CA LEU A 37 -22.72 4.74 21.42
C LEU A 37 -22.73 4.79 22.97
N GLY A 38 -22.10 5.80 23.58
CA GLY A 38 -21.95 5.87 25.04
C GLY A 38 -20.93 4.90 25.63
N LEU A 39 -20.04 4.34 24.79
CA LEU A 39 -19.07 3.29 25.12
C LEU A 39 -17.61 3.78 24.99
N ALA A 40 -17.35 5.07 25.20
CA ALA A 40 -16.01 5.67 25.00
C ALA A 40 -14.88 4.98 25.79
N GLY A 41 -15.20 4.33 26.91
CA GLY A 41 -14.23 3.59 27.75
C GLY A 41 -14.17 2.07 27.52
N ASP A 42 -14.91 1.54 26.55
CA ASP A 42 -14.92 0.10 26.25
C ASP A 42 -13.67 -0.29 25.45
N ALA A 43 -12.58 -0.59 26.17
CA ALA A 43 -11.31 -1.00 25.57
C ALA A 43 -11.43 -2.26 24.69
N PRO A 44 -12.18 -3.32 25.06
CA PRO A 44 -12.47 -4.44 24.19
C PRO A 44 -13.11 -4.03 22.87
N LEU A 45 -14.12 -3.19 22.87
CA LEU A 45 -14.76 -2.70 21.64
C LEU A 45 -13.76 -1.95 20.74
N LEU A 46 -12.98 -1.04 21.32
CA LEU A 46 -11.98 -0.29 20.55
C LEU A 46 -10.96 -1.22 19.87
N ARG A 47 -10.52 -2.26 20.59
CA ARG A 47 -9.60 -3.26 20.04
C ARG A 47 -10.24 -4.11 18.92
N GLU A 48 -11.49 -4.52 19.09
CA GLU A 48 -12.24 -5.27 18.07
C GLU A 48 -12.46 -4.46 16.80
N LEU A 49 -12.76 -3.15 16.91
CA LEU A 49 -12.89 -2.27 15.76
C LEU A 49 -11.55 -2.09 15.02
N GLN A 50 -10.44 -1.92 15.75
CA GLN A 50 -9.10 -1.84 15.14
C GLN A 50 -8.75 -3.15 14.42
N LEU A 51 -8.96 -4.29 15.06
CA LEU A 51 -8.73 -5.61 14.48
C LEU A 51 -9.59 -5.82 13.22
N ALA A 52 -10.86 -5.43 13.26
CA ALA A 52 -11.78 -5.55 12.13
C ALA A 52 -11.40 -4.63 10.95
N ALA A 53 -10.76 -3.49 11.22
CA ALA A 53 -10.15 -2.67 10.17
C ALA A 53 -8.90 -3.32 9.57
N GLY A 54 -8.28 -4.26 10.26
CA GLY A 54 -7.06 -4.92 9.81
C GLY A 54 -5.78 -4.28 10.34
N ILE A 55 -5.85 -3.54 11.46
CA ILE A 55 -4.67 -2.98 12.12
C ILE A 55 -4.73 -3.26 13.61
N LEU A 56 -3.64 -3.74 14.18
CA LEU A 56 -3.55 -4.07 15.59
C LEU A 56 -2.13 -3.87 16.11
N ASP A 57 -2.02 -3.08 17.18
CA ASP A 57 -0.74 -2.85 17.89
C ASP A 57 0.41 -2.43 16.91
N GLY A 58 0.11 -1.53 15.96
CA GLY A 58 1.07 -1.04 14.97
C GLY A 58 1.38 -2.00 13.82
N THR A 59 0.62 -3.09 13.69
CA THR A 59 0.80 -4.07 12.60
C THR A 59 -0.42 -4.10 11.69
N VAL A 60 -0.20 -4.02 10.38
CA VAL A 60 -1.24 -4.22 9.36
C VAL A 60 -1.40 -5.71 9.09
N LEU A 61 -2.65 -6.16 9.10
CA LEU A 61 -3.00 -7.56 8.79
C LEU A 61 -3.19 -7.71 7.27
N PRO A 62 -2.45 -8.58 6.58
CA PRO A 62 -2.43 -8.64 5.11
C PRO A 62 -3.80 -8.91 4.46
N ALA A 63 -4.70 -9.62 5.15
CA ALA A 63 -6.06 -9.89 4.66
C ALA A 63 -7.10 -8.88 5.19
N GLY A 64 -6.68 -7.88 5.95
CA GLY A 64 -7.56 -6.87 6.52
C GLY A 64 -7.97 -5.78 5.52
N PRO A 65 -9.10 -5.07 5.80
CA PRO A 65 -9.57 -4.01 4.91
C PRO A 65 -8.56 -2.88 4.68
N VAL A 66 -7.71 -2.56 5.65
CA VAL A 66 -6.64 -1.54 5.49
C VAL A 66 -5.63 -1.94 4.42
N ALA A 67 -5.25 -3.22 4.33
CA ALA A 67 -4.25 -3.70 3.39
C ALA A 67 -4.83 -4.06 2.02
N ALA A 68 -6.04 -4.63 1.98
CA ALA A 68 -6.56 -5.29 0.78
C ALA A 68 -7.98 -4.85 0.39
N GLY A 69 -8.56 -3.89 1.12
CA GLY A 69 -9.93 -3.43 0.90
C GLY A 69 -10.05 -1.93 0.66
N THR A 70 -11.24 -1.43 0.93
CA THR A 70 -11.63 -0.03 0.79
C THR A 70 -12.14 0.52 2.13
N ASN A 71 -12.31 1.84 2.25
CA ASN A 71 -12.96 2.46 3.40
C ASN A 71 -14.39 1.91 3.62
N GLN A 72 -15.07 1.51 2.55
CA GLN A 72 -16.39 0.86 2.64
C GLN A 72 -16.29 -0.53 3.27
N ASP A 73 -15.21 -1.26 3.03
CA ASP A 73 -14.99 -2.58 3.63
C ASP A 73 -14.68 -2.45 5.13
N ILE A 74 -13.95 -1.40 5.54
CA ILE A 74 -13.75 -1.07 6.97
C ILE A 74 -15.12 -0.78 7.62
N ALA A 75 -15.94 0.06 6.99
CA ALA A 75 -17.26 0.41 7.52
C ALA A 75 -18.17 -0.83 7.69
N ARG A 76 -18.18 -1.74 6.70
CA ARG A 76 -18.90 -3.04 6.78
C ARG A 76 -18.37 -3.94 7.90
N ALA A 77 -17.05 -4.00 8.06
CA ALA A 77 -16.44 -4.81 9.11
C ALA A 77 -16.82 -4.29 10.50
N TRP A 78 -16.84 -2.98 10.69
CA TRP A 78 -17.27 -2.35 11.93
C TRP A 78 -18.77 -2.55 12.21
N ALA A 79 -19.62 -2.47 11.18
CA ALA A 79 -21.04 -2.79 11.30
C ALA A 79 -21.26 -4.23 11.82
N LYS A 80 -20.49 -5.19 11.32
CA LYS A 80 -20.53 -6.61 11.78
C LYS A 80 -20.09 -6.76 13.23
N VAL A 81 -19.00 -6.07 13.65
CA VAL A 81 -18.52 -6.08 15.05
C VAL A 81 -19.61 -5.54 15.97
N LEU A 82 -20.22 -4.42 15.64
CA LEU A 82 -21.27 -3.82 16.44
C LEU A 82 -22.53 -4.70 16.49
N ALA A 83 -22.96 -5.26 15.37
CA ALA A 83 -24.11 -6.16 15.31
C ALA A 83 -23.91 -7.41 16.17
N ALA A 84 -22.71 -7.99 16.22
CA ALA A 84 -22.39 -9.12 17.08
C ALA A 84 -22.52 -8.79 18.59
N ARG A 85 -22.43 -7.52 18.96
CA ARG A 85 -22.67 -6.99 20.32
C ARG A 85 -24.12 -6.48 20.55
N GLY A 86 -25.01 -6.68 19.58
CA GLY A 86 -26.38 -6.14 19.65
C GLY A 86 -26.47 -4.61 19.49
N LEU A 87 -25.43 -4.00 18.91
CA LEU A 87 -25.34 -2.56 18.66
C LEU A 87 -25.52 -2.28 17.16
N THR A 88 -25.88 -1.04 16.84
CA THR A 88 -26.02 -0.58 15.45
C THR A 88 -25.06 0.58 15.20
N LEU A 89 -24.52 0.69 13.99
CA LEU A 89 -23.74 1.85 13.59
C LEU A 89 -24.58 3.13 13.77
N PRO A 90 -24.04 4.16 14.41
CA PRO A 90 -24.78 5.43 14.65
C PRO A 90 -24.95 6.27 13.37
N ILE A 91 -24.22 5.93 12.31
CA ILE A 91 -24.26 6.55 10.98
C ILE A 91 -24.30 5.46 9.90
N SER A 92 -24.63 5.83 8.65
CA SER A 92 -24.60 4.84 7.55
C SER A 92 -23.17 4.40 7.22
N GLU A 93 -23.03 3.19 6.65
CA GLU A 93 -21.72 2.69 6.20
C GLU A 93 -21.05 3.65 5.19
N ALA A 94 -21.82 4.27 4.28
CA ALA A 94 -21.30 5.23 3.33
C ALA A 94 -20.76 6.50 4.03
N ALA A 95 -21.51 7.04 5.01
CA ALA A 95 -21.05 8.19 5.79
C ALA A 95 -19.82 7.84 6.65
N LEU A 96 -19.73 6.62 7.17
CA LEU A 96 -18.55 6.18 7.90
C LEU A 96 -17.33 6.04 6.98
N ALA A 97 -17.49 5.50 5.79
CA ALA A 97 -16.40 5.39 4.81
C ALA A 97 -15.85 6.78 4.41
N GLU A 98 -16.73 7.77 4.24
CA GLU A 98 -16.34 9.16 3.98
C GLU A 98 -15.63 9.78 5.19
N ALA A 99 -16.13 9.55 6.40
CA ALA A 99 -15.52 10.02 7.64
C ALA A 99 -14.11 9.40 7.86
N ILE A 100 -13.93 8.13 7.54
CA ILE A 100 -12.62 7.46 7.55
C ILE A 100 -11.66 8.16 6.57
N GLN A 101 -12.11 8.47 5.36
CA GLN A 101 -11.28 9.20 4.38
C GLN A 101 -10.85 10.56 4.92
N GLN A 102 -11.75 11.31 5.54
CA GLN A 102 -11.41 12.59 6.17
C GLN A 102 -10.45 12.41 7.35
N ALA A 103 -10.62 11.35 8.15
CA ALA A 103 -9.68 11.04 9.22
C ALA A 103 -8.28 10.72 8.70
N CYS A 104 -8.15 10.03 7.56
CA CYS A 104 -6.87 9.79 6.91
C CYS A 104 -6.17 11.10 6.49
N LEU A 105 -6.91 12.06 5.95
CA LEU A 105 -6.37 13.38 5.58
C LEU A 105 -5.91 14.21 6.81
N LEU A 106 -6.58 14.05 7.95
CA LEU A 106 -6.31 14.83 9.15
C LEU A 106 -5.28 14.20 10.08
N TYR A 107 -5.22 12.89 10.15
CA TYR A 107 -4.45 12.14 11.15
C TYR A 107 -3.48 11.12 10.55
N GLY A 108 -3.57 10.82 9.26
CA GLY A 108 -2.66 9.90 8.58
C GLY A 108 -1.24 10.48 8.61
N GLN A 109 -0.29 9.67 9.09
CA GLN A 109 1.12 10.06 9.14
C GLN A 109 1.87 9.36 8.02
N ILE A 110 2.43 10.14 7.09
CA ILE A 110 3.18 9.62 5.96
C ILE A 110 4.63 9.50 6.39
N HIS A 111 5.09 8.28 6.58
CA HIS A 111 6.48 7.95 6.89
C HIS A 111 7.06 7.04 5.81
N PRO A 112 8.36 7.16 5.47
CA PRO A 112 9.00 6.25 4.52
C PRO A 112 9.17 4.86 5.13
N ARG A 113 8.97 3.83 4.30
CA ARG A 113 9.26 2.44 4.68
C ARG A 113 10.67 2.05 4.25
N GLY A 114 11.64 2.44 5.04
CA GLY A 114 13.05 2.27 4.70
C GLY A 114 13.60 3.38 3.81
N ASP A 115 14.90 3.31 3.50
CA ASP A 115 15.59 4.37 2.75
C ASP A 115 15.49 4.14 1.23
N PHE A 116 14.28 4.22 0.69
CA PHE A 116 14.10 4.22 -0.77
C PHE A 116 14.58 5.53 -1.41
N ALA A 117 14.57 6.66 -0.69
CA ALA A 117 15.02 7.94 -1.26
C ALA A 117 16.44 7.85 -1.83
N THR A 118 17.39 7.32 -1.06
CA THR A 118 18.77 7.11 -1.52
C THR A 118 18.85 6.19 -2.74
N VAL A 119 18.04 5.12 -2.76
CA VAL A 119 17.99 4.18 -3.89
C VAL A 119 17.45 4.84 -5.15
N LEU A 120 16.34 5.58 -5.03
CA LEU A 120 15.69 6.28 -6.14
C LEU A 120 16.64 7.34 -6.74
N HIS A 121 17.30 8.16 -5.92
CA HIS A 121 18.30 9.11 -6.39
C HIS A 121 19.47 8.42 -7.10
N THR A 122 19.93 7.28 -6.59
CA THR A 122 20.99 6.51 -7.23
C THR A 122 20.56 5.99 -8.61
N CYS A 123 19.33 5.46 -8.71
CA CYS A 123 18.77 4.99 -9.99
C CYS A 123 18.64 6.14 -11.00
N ARG A 124 18.14 7.31 -10.58
CA ARG A 124 18.07 8.51 -11.44
C ARG A 124 19.44 8.93 -11.96
N ASN A 125 20.45 8.97 -11.08
CA ASN A 125 21.83 9.30 -11.49
C ASN A 125 22.42 8.27 -12.50
N ARG A 126 21.92 7.04 -12.48
CA ARG A 126 22.26 5.99 -13.46
C ARG A 126 21.33 5.98 -14.68
N HIS A 127 20.41 6.93 -14.79
CA HIS A 127 19.39 7.03 -15.86
C HIS A 127 18.53 5.76 -15.98
N ILE A 128 18.22 5.11 -14.86
CA ILE A 128 17.29 3.96 -14.80
C ILE A 128 15.87 4.53 -14.64
N PRO A 129 14.96 4.25 -15.59
CA PRO A 129 13.57 4.70 -15.50
C PRO A 129 12.87 4.14 -14.26
N LEU A 130 12.13 5.01 -13.57
CA LEU A 130 11.42 4.71 -12.34
C LEU A 130 9.92 5.01 -12.50
N GLY A 131 9.07 4.11 -12.04
CA GLY A 131 7.63 4.33 -11.98
C GLY A 131 7.01 3.82 -10.70
N VAL A 132 5.82 4.33 -10.40
CA VAL A 132 4.95 3.82 -9.34
C VAL A 132 3.79 3.08 -9.97
N ALA A 133 3.42 1.90 -9.41
CA ALA A 133 2.22 1.15 -9.76
C ALA A 133 1.47 0.75 -8.49
N THR A 134 0.38 1.43 -8.17
CA THR A 134 -0.37 1.27 -6.93
C THR A 134 -1.86 1.02 -7.15
N SER A 135 -2.50 0.37 -6.18
CA SER A 135 -3.95 0.19 -6.13
C SER A 135 -4.69 1.42 -5.56
N ASP A 136 -3.96 2.43 -5.10
CA ASP A 136 -4.52 3.67 -4.57
C ASP A 136 -4.92 4.66 -5.68
N SER A 137 -5.55 5.78 -5.31
CA SER A 137 -5.90 6.88 -6.19
C SER A 137 -4.68 7.76 -6.52
N TYR A 138 -4.74 8.44 -7.66
CA TYR A 138 -3.66 9.34 -8.09
C TYR A 138 -3.43 10.49 -7.12
N GLN A 139 -4.50 11.09 -6.63
CA GLN A 139 -4.39 12.24 -5.73
C GLN A 139 -3.72 11.85 -4.40
N ALA A 140 -4.13 10.73 -3.80
CA ALA A 140 -3.52 10.23 -2.57
C ALA A 140 -2.05 9.82 -2.78
N THR A 141 -1.76 9.15 -3.90
CA THR A 141 -0.39 8.76 -4.26
C THR A 141 0.51 9.98 -4.42
N LEU A 142 0.08 10.98 -5.20
CA LEU A 142 0.87 12.20 -5.40
C LEU A 142 1.11 12.94 -4.09
N HIS A 143 0.10 13.05 -3.22
CA HIS A 143 0.24 13.66 -1.90
C HIS A 143 1.30 12.92 -1.03
N CYS A 144 1.28 11.59 -1.03
CA CYS A 144 2.29 10.80 -0.32
C CYS A 144 3.70 11.04 -0.87
N LEU A 145 3.88 10.97 -2.18
CA LEU A 145 5.18 11.17 -2.81
C LEU A 145 5.74 12.59 -2.56
N GLN A 146 4.90 13.61 -2.65
CA GLN A 146 5.27 15.00 -2.36
C GLN A 146 5.65 15.19 -0.88
N THR A 147 4.90 14.59 0.03
CA THR A 147 5.21 14.66 1.48
C THR A 147 6.56 14.02 1.80
N LEU A 148 6.92 12.96 1.07
CA LEU A 148 8.22 12.30 1.21
C LEU A 148 9.35 12.95 0.40
N GLY A 149 9.05 13.96 -0.45
CA GLY A 149 10.03 14.55 -1.35
C GLY A 149 10.55 13.58 -2.42
N MET A 150 9.69 12.68 -2.89
CA MET A 150 10.00 11.64 -3.86
C MET A 150 9.26 11.84 -5.19
N ASP A 151 8.40 12.83 -5.32
CA ASP A 151 7.53 13.02 -6.49
C ASP A 151 8.30 13.30 -7.78
N ASP A 152 9.45 13.94 -7.70
CA ASP A 152 10.36 14.19 -8.82
C ASP A 152 11.25 12.99 -9.17
N CYS A 153 11.22 11.92 -8.39
CA CYS A 153 12.00 10.71 -8.66
C CYS A 153 11.41 9.83 -9.75
N PHE A 154 10.12 9.94 -10.02
CA PHE A 154 9.40 9.01 -10.89
C PHE A 154 9.07 9.62 -12.26
N ASP A 155 9.34 8.85 -13.31
CA ASP A 155 9.00 9.22 -14.69
C ASP A 155 7.50 9.02 -14.96
N LEU A 156 6.85 8.10 -14.25
CA LEU A 156 5.43 7.78 -14.40
C LEU A 156 4.80 7.28 -13.09
N VAL A 157 3.59 7.77 -12.79
CA VAL A 157 2.77 7.32 -11.65
C VAL A 157 1.48 6.71 -12.20
N LEU A 158 1.31 5.41 -11.98
CA LEU A 158 0.19 4.59 -12.42
C LEU A 158 -0.65 4.17 -11.21
N THR A 159 -1.92 4.51 -11.24
CA THR A 159 -2.86 4.32 -10.13
C THR A 159 -4.13 3.64 -10.61
N ALA A 160 -4.82 2.94 -9.70
CA ALA A 160 -5.99 2.14 -10.05
C ALA A 160 -7.13 2.98 -10.67
N ASP A 161 -7.27 4.25 -10.30
CA ASP A 161 -8.29 5.17 -10.83
C ASP A 161 -7.96 5.77 -12.20
N ARG A 162 -6.76 5.48 -12.77
CA ARG A 162 -6.30 5.99 -14.06
C ARG A 162 -6.04 4.93 -15.12
N VAL A 163 -6.38 3.67 -14.83
CA VAL A 163 -6.29 2.54 -15.76
C VAL A 163 -7.62 1.81 -15.82
N ALA A 164 -7.86 1.08 -16.90
CA ALA A 164 -9.07 0.26 -17.00
C ALA A 164 -8.99 -0.97 -16.09
N HIS A 165 -7.79 -1.51 -15.89
CA HIS A 165 -7.56 -2.71 -15.11
C HIS A 165 -6.33 -2.52 -14.21
N ALA A 166 -6.56 -2.48 -12.89
CA ALA A 166 -5.51 -2.39 -11.88
C ALA A 166 -4.75 -3.73 -11.69
N LYS A 167 -3.68 -3.71 -10.88
CA LYS A 167 -2.95 -4.92 -10.46
C LYS A 167 -3.93 -6.00 -9.95
N PRO A 168 -3.76 -7.27 -10.34
CA PRO A 168 -2.62 -7.89 -11.01
C PRO A 168 -2.74 -7.96 -12.54
N HIS A 169 -3.61 -7.16 -13.19
CA HIS A 169 -3.70 -7.09 -14.64
C HIS A 169 -2.47 -6.37 -15.23
N PRO A 170 -1.91 -6.80 -16.40
CA PRO A 170 -0.65 -6.27 -16.93
C PRO A 170 -0.71 -4.85 -17.50
N GLU A 171 -1.86 -4.18 -17.53
CA GLU A 171 -2.05 -2.89 -18.19
C GLU A 171 -1.06 -1.82 -17.72
N MET A 172 -0.88 -1.65 -16.40
CA MET A 172 0.07 -0.67 -15.86
C MET A 172 1.51 -0.96 -16.31
N ALA A 173 1.92 -2.24 -16.34
CA ALA A 173 3.25 -2.63 -16.80
C ALA A 173 3.46 -2.33 -18.28
N GLN A 174 2.45 -2.58 -19.12
CA GLN A 174 2.48 -2.29 -20.55
C GLN A 174 2.60 -0.78 -20.82
N ILE A 175 1.85 0.04 -20.08
CA ILE A 175 1.93 1.51 -20.17
C ILE A 175 3.34 1.98 -19.79
N PHE A 176 3.91 1.49 -18.69
CA PHE A 176 5.26 1.86 -18.26
C PHE A 176 6.33 1.41 -19.25
N SER A 177 6.24 0.16 -19.73
CA SER A 177 7.15 -0.37 -20.77
C SER A 177 7.14 0.49 -22.04
N ALA A 178 5.96 0.88 -22.51
CA ALA A 178 5.81 1.76 -23.67
C ALA A 178 6.37 3.17 -23.42
N HIS A 179 6.20 3.70 -22.20
CA HIS A 179 6.70 5.02 -21.79
C HIS A 179 8.24 5.07 -21.78
N CYS A 180 8.90 4.11 -21.17
CA CYS A 180 10.36 4.11 -21.01
C CYS A 180 11.11 3.39 -22.15
N GLY A 181 10.41 2.69 -23.04
CA GLY A 181 11.02 1.93 -24.14
C GLY A 181 11.78 0.67 -23.68
N VAL A 182 11.54 0.20 -22.45
CA VAL A 182 12.19 -0.98 -21.86
C VAL A 182 11.27 -2.20 -21.97
N PRO A 183 11.75 -3.35 -22.49
CA PRO A 183 10.91 -4.55 -22.56
C PRO A 183 10.53 -5.07 -21.18
N LEU A 184 9.31 -5.59 -21.04
CA LEU A 184 8.77 -6.08 -19.76
C LEU A 184 9.71 -7.04 -19.03
N ALA A 185 10.39 -7.93 -19.75
CA ALA A 185 11.35 -8.88 -19.17
C ALA A 185 12.60 -8.22 -18.54
N ALA A 186 12.83 -6.92 -18.79
CA ALA A 186 13.92 -6.14 -18.20
C ALA A 186 13.40 -5.09 -17.18
N ILE A 187 12.13 -5.13 -16.84
CA ILE A 187 11.52 -4.27 -15.80
C ILE A 187 11.41 -5.09 -14.50
N ALA A 188 11.86 -4.51 -13.40
CA ALA A 188 11.59 -5.06 -12.07
C ALA A 188 10.30 -4.46 -11.49
N MET A 189 9.44 -5.29 -10.90
CA MET A 189 8.37 -4.88 -10.00
C MET A 189 8.80 -5.12 -8.56
N VAL A 190 8.92 -4.06 -7.79
CA VAL A 190 9.23 -4.11 -6.35
C VAL A 190 7.94 -3.85 -5.57
N GLY A 191 7.56 -4.76 -4.71
CA GLY A 191 6.36 -4.65 -3.87
C GLY A 191 6.42 -5.61 -2.69
N ASP A 192 5.54 -5.45 -1.72
CA ASP A 192 5.51 -6.22 -0.48
C ASP A 192 4.47 -7.34 -0.48
N THR A 193 3.54 -7.34 -1.46
CA THR A 193 2.40 -8.26 -1.47
C THR A 193 2.50 -9.37 -2.54
N ALA A 194 1.76 -10.46 -2.29
CA ALA A 194 1.55 -11.49 -3.31
C ALA A 194 0.84 -10.94 -4.57
N ASN A 195 0.06 -9.86 -4.45
CA ASN A 195 -0.59 -9.21 -5.58
C ASN A 195 0.42 -8.52 -6.51
N ASP A 196 1.46 -7.91 -5.95
CA ASP A 196 2.56 -7.30 -6.72
C ASP A 196 3.37 -8.38 -7.46
N MET A 197 3.65 -9.48 -6.78
CA MET A 197 4.37 -10.60 -7.39
C MET A 197 3.55 -11.27 -8.50
N ARG A 198 2.24 -11.41 -8.31
CA ARG A 198 1.33 -11.89 -9.36
C ARG A 198 1.23 -10.89 -10.52
N PHE A 199 1.25 -9.59 -10.24
CA PHE A 199 1.31 -8.56 -11.27
C PHE A 199 2.61 -8.66 -12.08
N ALA A 200 3.76 -8.86 -11.42
CA ALA A 200 5.02 -9.11 -12.10
C ALA A 200 4.97 -10.36 -12.98
N TYR A 201 4.44 -11.47 -12.45
CA TYR A 201 4.29 -12.73 -13.18
C TYR A 201 3.40 -12.59 -14.43
N ASN A 202 2.20 -12.03 -14.25
CA ASN A 202 1.24 -11.83 -15.35
C ASN A 202 1.77 -10.90 -16.44
N SER A 203 2.67 -10.00 -16.10
CA SER A 203 3.26 -9.03 -17.01
C SER A 203 4.57 -9.51 -17.64
N GLY A 204 5.13 -10.64 -17.18
CA GLY A 204 6.45 -11.11 -17.60
C GLY A 204 7.61 -10.24 -17.11
N MET A 205 7.42 -9.51 -16.01
CA MET A 205 8.43 -8.71 -15.33
C MET A 205 9.23 -9.54 -14.31
N ILE A 206 10.29 -8.93 -13.76
CA ILE A 206 11.08 -9.49 -12.68
C ILE A 206 10.45 -9.10 -11.34
N GLY A 207 9.82 -10.04 -10.63
CA GLY A 207 9.24 -9.79 -9.32
C GLY A 207 10.31 -9.74 -8.22
N ILE A 208 10.32 -8.67 -7.43
CA ILE A 208 11.18 -8.45 -6.27
C ILE A 208 10.29 -8.19 -5.06
N LEU A 209 10.22 -9.17 -4.15
CA LEU A 209 9.48 -9.02 -2.91
C LEU A 209 10.31 -8.17 -1.92
N TYR A 210 9.73 -7.07 -1.46
CA TYR A 210 10.29 -6.28 -0.35
C TYR A 210 9.68 -6.76 0.96
N GLN A 211 10.49 -7.37 1.82
CA GLN A 211 10.06 -7.94 3.07
C GLN A 211 11.10 -7.67 4.16
N PRO A 212 11.03 -6.49 4.84
CA PRO A 212 12.02 -6.10 5.86
C PRO A 212 12.06 -7.08 7.04
N GLU A 213 10.93 -7.63 7.44
CA GLU A 213 10.84 -8.62 8.51
C GLU A 213 11.20 -10.02 8.01
N ALA A 214 11.88 -10.79 8.87
CA ALA A 214 12.18 -12.18 8.54
C ALA A 214 10.89 -13.02 8.48
N SER A 215 10.78 -13.86 7.46
CA SER A 215 9.67 -14.79 7.30
C SER A 215 10.20 -16.14 6.83
N ASP A 216 9.67 -17.22 7.41
CA ASP A 216 9.95 -18.59 6.99
C ASP A 216 8.95 -19.07 5.91
N LEU A 217 8.02 -18.21 5.49
CA LEU A 217 7.07 -18.55 4.44
C LEU A 217 7.77 -18.62 3.09
N PRO A 218 7.35 -19.54 2.21
CA PRO A 218 7.87 -19.60 0.84
C PRO A 218 7.54 -18.30 0.10
N LEU A 219 8.42 -17.92 -0.82
CA LEU A 219 8.18 -16.77 -1.67
C LEU A 219 6.89 -16.95 -2.48
N PRO A 220 6.06 -15.92 -2.61
CA PRO A 220 4.87 -15.98 -3.44
C PRO A 220 5.23 -16.18 -4.91
N GLU A 221 4.29 -16.79 -5.65
CA GLU A 221 4.43 -16.97 -7.10
C GLU A 221 4.71 -15.64 -7.80
N GLY A 222 5.71 -15.64 -8.68
CA GLY A 222 6.17 -14.43 -9.39
C GLY A 222 7.33 -13.71 -8.71
N ALA A 223 7.63 -13.97 -7.44
CA ALA A 223 8.82 -13.43 -6.78
C ALA A 223 10.07 -14.19 -7.25
N ARG A 224 10.97 -13.47 -7.92
CA ARG A 224 12.29 -13.99 -8.32
C ARG A 224 13.35 -13.69 -7.27
N TYR A 225 13.22 -12.56 -6.60
CA TYR A 225 14.12 -12.12 -5.53
C TYR A 225 13.31 -11.65 -4.32
N CYS A 226 13.95 -11.70 -3.14
CA CYS A 226 13.45 -11.08 -1.93
C CYS A 226 14.53 -10.16 -1.37
N ILE A 227 14.18 -8.92 -1.08
CA ILE A 227 15.06 -7.93 -0.45
C ILE A 227 14.50 -7.52 0.90
N ARG A 228 15.36 -7.28 1.87
CA ARG A 228 15.01 -6.85 3.23
C ARG A 228 15.31 -5.37 3.46
N THR A 229 16.17 -4.81 2.66
CA THR A 229 16.51 -3.38 2.68
C THR A 229 16.46 -2.82 1.26
N PRO A 230 16.07 -1.53 1.09
CA PRO A 230 16.09 -0.90 -0.21
C PRO A 230 17.45 -0.94 -0.89
N ALA A 231 18.54 -0.85 -0.14
CA ALA A 231 19.90 -0.86 -0.66
C ALA A 231 20.23 -2.15 -1.46
N GLN A 232 19.65 -3.30 -1.07
CA GLN A 232 19.83 -4.55 -1.80
C GLN A 232 19.28 -4.51 -3.25
N LEU A 233 18.36 -3.58 -3.54
CA LEU A 233 17.90 -3.39 -4.92
C LEU A 233 19.05 -2.93 -5.83
N LEU A 234 19.97 -2.11 -5.32
CA LEU A 234 21.13 -1.64 -6.09
C LEU A 234 22.13 -2.75 -6.44
N GLU A 235 22.13 -3.85 -5.67
CA GLU A 235 22.99 -5.02 -5.94
C GLU A 235 22.47 -5.87 -7.10
N LEU A 236 21.19 -5.71 -7.46
CA LEU A 236 20.53 -6.41 -8.57
C LEU A 236 20.60 -5.64 -9.89
N LEU A 237 21.02 -4.35 -9.84
CA LEU A 237 21.20 -3.45 -10.99
C LEU A 237 22.64 -3.53 -11.51
#